data_5c20783581139e3b67056333e8abc779
#
_entry.id   5c20783581139e3b67056333e8abc779
#
_cell.length_a   1.000
_cell.length_b   1.000
_cell.length_c   1.000
_cell.angle_alpha   90.00
_cell.angle_beta   90.00
_cell.angle_gamma   90.00
#
_symmetry.space_group_name_H-M   'P 1'
#
loop_
_entity.id
_entity.type
_entity.pdbx_description
1 polymer ?
#
loop_
_entity_poly.entity_id
_entity_poly.type
_entity_poly.pdbx_seq_one_letter_code
_entity_poly.pdbx_strand_id
1 'polypeptide(L)'
;MSAPLTLLVIRRQHDALRAVLRALVLLARNAGRRGQVPDFQPLRALLFFACDFPERLHHPKESALLWRRLEEAVPASAPLLERMRRGQAAAERGIRELGPLLSAWEMLGEPCREPFCRALEACRDRFLAQMRAEEDEVLALAQRHFDASDWRGLDEAFGAADELAGRDRREEAYEAVLERILDAAPLAFDQVALPLGPDGVDARAELALAA
;
A
#
# COMPACT_ATOMS: atom_id res chain seq x y z
N MET A 1 -2.93 22.26 -17.23
CA MET A 1 -1.77 21.34 -17.19
C MET A 1 -2.24 20.06 -16.51
N SER A 2 -2.05 18.90 -17.12
CA SER A 2 -2.34 17.60 -16.46
C SER A 2 -1.45 17.39 -15.26
N ALA A 3 -1.94 16.63 -14.26
CA ALA A 3 -1.11 16.26 -13.11
C ALA A 3 0.06 15.37 -13.57
N PRO A 4 1.26 15.48 -12.95
CA PRO A 4 2.37 14.57 -13.23
C PRO A 4 1.96 13.10 -13.00
N LEU A 5 2.37 12.20 -13.89
CA LEU A 5 2.00 10.78 -13.83
C LEU A 5 2.59 10.11 -12.57
N THR A 6 3.79 10.48 -12.18
CA THR A 6 4.43 10.02 -10.93
C THR A 6 3.55 10.22 -9.71
N LEU A 7 2.89 11.39 -9.59
CA LEU A 7 1.98 11.64 -8.45
C LEU A 7 0.73 10.74 -8.48
N LEU A 8 0.23 10.43 -9.68
CA LEU A 8 -0.91 9.51 -9.83
C LEU A 8 -0.51 8.10 -9.43
N VAL A 9 0.68 7.64 -9.86
CA VAL A 9 1.24 6.35 -9.48
C VAL A 9 1.37 6.22 -7.96
N ILE A 10 2.05 7.17 -7.31
CA ILE A 10 2.25 7.13 -5.85
C ILE A 10 0.91 7.07 -5.11
N ARG A 11 -0.04 7.92 -5.49
CA ARG A 11 -1.37 7.93 -4.86
C ARG A 11 -2.14 6.62 -5.07
N ARG A 12 -2.09 6.03 -6.28
CA ARG A 12 -2.69 4.73 -6.58
C ARG A 12 -2.08 3.63 -5.70
N GLN A 13 -0.75 3.62 -5.56
CA GLN A 13 -0.03 2.68 -4.71
C GLN A 13 -0.42 2.85 -3.22
N HIS A 14 -0.53 4.08 -2.72
CA HIS A 14 -1.02 4.36 -1.37
C HIS A 14 -2.46 3.87 -1.18
N ASP A 15 -3.35 4.07 -2.15
CA ASP A 15 -4.74 3.63 -2.07
C ASP A 15 -4.84 2.11 -2.05
N ALA A 16 -4.05 1.41 -2.86
CA ALA A 16 -3.95 -0.05 -2.83
C ALA A 16 -3.50 -0.56 -1.45
N LEU A 17 -2.45 0.04 -0.88
CA LEU A 17 -1.97 -0.33 0.45
C LEU A 17 -3.00 -0.03 1.55
N ARG A 18 -3.71 1.11 1.47
CA ARG A 18 -4.84 1.43 2.37
C ARG A 18 -5.93 0.37 2.31
N ALA A 19 -6.30 -0.08 1.11
CA ALA A 19 -7.31 -1.10 0.91
C ALA A 19 -6.89 -2.45 1.51
N VAL A 20 -5.65 -2.88 1.25
CA VAL A 20 -5.06 -4.11 1.81
C VAL A 20 -5.06 -4.10 3.34
N LEU A 21 -4.59 -3.03 3.95
CA LEU A 21 -4.54 -2.90 5.43
C LEU A 21 -5.94 -2.90 6.05
N ARG A 22 -6.93 -2.27 5.40
CA ARG A 22 -8.34 -2.31 5.83
C ARG A 22 -8.91 -3.72 5.73
N ALA A 23 -8.66 -4.42 4.62
CA ALA A 23 -9.12 -5.79 4.41
C ALA A 23 -8.52 -6.75 5.45
N LEU A 24 -7.23 -6.63 5.75
CA LEU A 24 -6.57 -7.40 6.82
C LEU A 24 -7.30 -7.24 8.16
N VAL A 25 -7.58 -5.99 8.57
CA VAL A 25 -8.28 -5.72 9.83
C VAL A 25 -9.69 -6.32 9.83
N LEU A 26 -10.44 -6.15 8.75
CA LEU A 26 -11.79 -6.69 8.63
C LEU A 26 -11.81 -8.22 8.69
N LEU A 27 -10.91 -8.89 7.96
CA LEU A 27 -10.78 -10.35 8.00
C LEU A 27 -10.42 -10.84 9.39
N ALA A 28 -9.41 -10.23 10.04
CA ALA A 28 -8.97 -10.62 11.37
C ALA A 28 -10.06 -10.43 12.44
N ARG A 29 -10.80 -9.30 12.39
CA ARG A 29 -11.88 -9.00 13.34
C ARG A 29 -13.13 -9.86 13.10
N ASN A 30 -13.40 -10.28 11.86
CA ASN A 30 -14.55 -11.11 11.52
C ASN A 30 -14.26 -12.61 11.59
N ALA A 31 -12.99 -12.99 11.66
CA ALA A 31 -12.59 -14.39 11.82
C ALA A 31 -13.16 -14.99 13.10
N GLY A 32 -13.62 -16.21 13.02
CA GLY A 32 -14.16 -16.93 14.19
C GLY A 32 -15.56 -16.53 14.67
N ARG A 33 -16.18 -15.47 14.11
CA ARG A 33 -17.55 -15.05 14.50
C ARG A 33 -18.63 -16.12 14.31
N ARG A 34 -18.36 -17.15 13.50
CA ARG A 34 -19.28 -18.28 13.21
C ARG A 34 -18.86 -19.58 13.91
N GLY A 35 -17.94 -19.54 14.87
CA GLY A 35 -17.44 -20.75 15.55
C GLY A 35 -16.64 -21.70 14.64
N GLN A 36 -16.28 -21.25 13.45
CA GLN A 36 -15.44 -22.02 12.50
C GLN A 36 -13.98 -21.61 12.64
N VAL A 37 -13.07 -22.56 12.36
CA VAL A 37 -11.64 -22.24 12.24
C VAL A 37 -11.47 -21.23 11.11
N PRO A 38 -10.77 -20.10 11.33
CA PRO A 38 -10.53 -19.11 10.28
C PRO A 38 -9.73 -19.70 9.12
N ASP A 39 -10.08 -19.28 7.90
CA ASP A 39 -9.17 -19.47 6.78
C ASP A 39 -8.03 -18.44 6.88
N PHE A 40 -6.82 -18.92 7.14
CA PHE A 40 -5.64 -18.09 7.29
C PHE A 40 -4.97 -17.72 5.95
N GLN A 41 -5.35 -18.36 4.84
CA GLN A 41 -4.73 -18.12 3.54
C GLN A 41 -4.89 -16.67 3.06
N PRO A 42 -6.10 -16.05 3.08
CA PRO A 42 -6.27 -14.66 2.72
C PRO A 42 -5.49 -13.71 3.62
N LEU A 43 -5.45 -13.98 4.94
CA LEU A 43 -4.69 -13.16 5.88
C LEU A 43 -3.19 -13.19 5.59
N ARG A 44 -2.64 -14.37 5.26
CA ARG A 44 -1.23 -14.52 4.89
C ARG A 44 -0.90 -13.80 3.59
N ALA A 45 -1.74 -13.94 2.57
CA ALA A 45 -1.53 -13.33 1.27
C ALA A 45 -1.56 -11.80 1.35
N LEU A 46 -2.54 -11.22 2.07
CA LEU A 46 -2.61 -9.78 2.32
C LEU A 46 -1.44 -9.27 3.16
N LEU A 47 -1.04 -10.03 4.19
CA LEU A 47 0.10 -9.66 5.02
C LEU A 47 1.41 -9.70 4.21
N PHE A 48 1.56 -10.71 3.35
CA PHE A 48 2.70 -10.78 2.42
C PHE A 48 2.74 -9.54 1.52
N PHE A 49 1.61 -9.18 0.90
CA PHE A 49 1.53 -7.97 0.07
C PHE A 49 1.92 -6.71 0.86
N ALA A 50 1.33 -6.53 2.04
CA ALA A 50 1.58 -5.36 2.89
C ALA A 50 3.03 -5.25 3.38
N CYS A 51 3.76 -6.38 3.47
CA CYS A 51 5.19 -6.41 3.77
C CYS A 51 6.04 -6.12 2.53
N ASP A 52 5.80 -6.89 1.46
CA ASP A 52 6.72 -7.00 0.34
C ASP A 52 6.61 -5.81 -0.63
N PHE A 53 5.38 -5.34 -0.90
CA PHE A 53 5.14 -4.25 -1.84
C PHE A 53 5.80 -2.92 -1.42
N PRO A 54 5.63 -2.41 -0.17
CA PRO A 54 6.29 -1.18 0.24
C PRO A 54 7.82 -1.31 0.25
N GLU A 55 8.34 -2.41 0.78
CA GLU A 55 9.78 -2.62 0.98
C GLU A 55 10.55 -2.81 -0.33
N ARG A 56 9.96 -3.49 -1.31
CA ARG A 56 10.67 -3.86 -2.54
C ARG A 56 10.36 -2.99 -3.76
N LEU A 57 9.21 -2.36 -3.78
CA LEU A 57 8.77 -1.60 -4.94
C LEU A 57 8.56 -0.12 -4.64
N HIS A 58 7.68 0.21 -3.71
CA HIS A 58 7.22 1.56 -3.46
C HIS A 58 8.30 2.48 -2.85
N HIS A 59 8.77 2.19 -1.64
CA HIS A 59 9.75 3.03 -0.94
C HIS A 59 11.12 3.16 -1.66
N PRO A 60 11.68 2.11 -2.31
CA PRO A 60 12.91 2.28 -3.08
C PRO A 60 12.77 3.23 -4.26
N LYS A 61 11.65 3.18 -5.02
CA LYS A 61 11.39 4.11 -6.12
C LYS A 61 11.31 5.55 -5.60
N GLU A 62 10.53 5.79 -4.57
CA GLU A 62 10.38 7.12 -3.97
C GLU A 62 11.69 7.69 -3.47
N SER A 63 12.42 6.91 -2.68
CA SER A 63 13.68 7.35 -2.08
C SER A 63 14.77 7.64 -3.10
N ALA A 64 14.89 6.78 -4.11
CA ALA A 64 15.93 6.88 -5.12
C ALA A 64 15.65 7.97 -6.18
N LEU A 65 14.40 8.26 -6.45
CA LEU A 65 14.00 9.16 -7.54
C LEU A 65 13.40 10.47 -7.00
N LEU A 66 12.23 10.41 -6.37
CA LEU A 66 11.49 11.60 -5.94
C LEU A 66 12.20 12.35 -4.82
N TRP A 67 12.58 11.65 -3.74
CA TRP A 67 13.17 12.30 -2.57
C TRP A 67 14.57 12.83 -2.87
N ARG A 68 15.36 12.06 -3.62
CA ARG A 68 16.66 12.54 -4.08
C ARG A 68 16.55 13.83 -4.90
N ARG A 69 15.61 13.88 -5.86
CA ARG A 69 15.41 15.09 -6.66
C ARG A 69 14.91 16.26 -5.80
N LEU A 70 14.04 15.98 -4.82
CA LEU A 70 13.56 16.99 -3.89
C LEU A 70 14.70 17.57 -3.01
N GLU A 71 15.60 16.72 -2.54
CA GLU A 71 16.76 17.12 -1.73
C GLU A 71 17.72 18.00 -2.54
N GLU A 72 17.91 17.70 -3.84
CA GLU A 72 18.70 18.52 -4.78
C GLU A 72 18.03 19.89 -5.06
N ALA A 73 16.73 19.92 -5.27
CA ALA A 73 15.99 21.16 -5.57
C ALA A 73 15.75 22.02 -4.32
N VAL A 74 15.58 21.41 -3.16
CA VAL A 74 15.24 22.05 -1.89
C VAL A 74 16.09 21.43 -0.77
N PRO A 75 17.36 21.82 -0.59
CA PRO A 75 18.23 21.25 0.44
C PRO A 75 17.67 21.36 1.87
N ALA A 76 16.84 22.35 2.13
CA ALA A 76 16.13 22.52 3.41
C ALA A 76 15.11 21.40 3.69
N SER A 77 14.78 20.54 2.72
CA SER A 77 13.90 19.38 2.89
C SER A 77 14.57 18.20 3.62
N ALA A 78 15.89 18.17 3.77
CA ALA A 78 16.63 17.05 4.35
C ALA A 78 16.08 16.56 5.71
N PRO A 79 15.73 17.43 6.68
CA PRO A 79 15.15 16.98 7.95
C PRO A 79 13.76 16.34 7.79
N LEU A 80 12.94 16.81 6.83
CA LEU A 80 11.65 16.23 6.49
C LEU A 80 11.85 14.82 5.92
N LEU A 81 12.71 14.68 4.93
CA LEU A 81 12.97 13.39 4.27
C LEU A 81 13.56 12.36 5.22
N GLU A 82 14.44 12.79 6.14
CA GLU A 82 14.98 11.91 7.18
C GLU A 82 13.88 11.45 8.16
N ARG A 83 12.92 12.30 8.50
CA ARG A 83 11.75 11.91 9.28
C ARG A 83 10.91 10.88 8.52
N MET A 84 10.70 11.07 7.22
CA MET A 84 9.97 10.12 6.37
C MET A 84 10.66 8.76 6.31
N ARG A 85 11.98 8.71 6.07
CA ARG A 85 12.77 7.46 6.06
C ARG A 85 12.62 6.69 7.38
N ARG A 86 12.70 7.39 8.52
CA ARG A 86 12.51 6.74 9.83
C ARG A 86 11.08 6.22 10.02
N GLY A 87 10.08 6.96 9.54
CA GLY A 87 8.68 6.55 9.55
C GLY A 87 8.45 5.29 8.72
N GLN A 88 8.94 5.23 7.50
CA GLN A 88 8.88 4.05 6.62
C GLN A 88 9.53 2.84 7.30
N ALA A 89 10.77 2.98 7.77
CA ALA A 89 11.48 1.89 8.46
C ALA A 89 10.75 1.41 9.73
N ALA A 90 10.06 2.29 10.45
CA ALA A 90 9.25 1.91 11.61
C ALA A 90 7.97 1.17 11.20
N ALA A 91 7.32 1.59 10.11
CA ALA A 91 6.14 0.92 9.56
C ALA A 91 6.50 -0.50 9.05
N GLU A 92 7.59 -0.63 8.30
CA GLU A 92 8.10 -1.90 7.80
C GLU A 92 8.48 -2.88 8.92
N ARG A 93 9.10 -2.40 10.00
CA ARG A 93 9.35 -3.26 11.17
C ARG A 93 8.06 -3.74 11.79
N GLY A 94 7.08 -2.83 11.98
CA GLY A 94 5.80 -3.18 12.58
C GLY A 94 5.01 -4.22 11.79
N ILE A 95 5.01 -4.13 10.45
CA ILE A 95 4.31 -5.12 9.62
C ILE A 95 4.99 -6.49 9.67
N ARG A 96 6.33 -6.54 9.70
CA ARG A 96 7.08 -7.80 9.83
C ARG A 96 6.82 -8.52 11.16
N GLU A 97 6.56 -7.78 12.23
CA GLU A 97 6.21 -8.35 13.54
C GLU A 97 4.85 -9.07 13.55
N LEU A 98 3.98 -8.79 12.57
CA LEU A 98 2.67 -9.45 12.47
C LEU A 98 2.76 -10.91 12.03
N GLY A 99 3.77 -11.30 11.27
CA GLY A 99 3.95 -12.67 10.80
C GLY A 99 3.99 -13.69 11.94
N PRO A 100 4.89 -13.54 12.93
CA PRO A 100 4.91 -14.40 14.12
C PRO A 100 3.60 -14.39 14.91
N LEU A 101 2.91 -13.24 15.03
CA LEU A 101 1.62 -13.15 15.72
C LEU A 101 0.51 -13.90 14.99
N LEU A 102 0.48 -13.81 13.65
CA LEU A 102 -0.45 -14.57 12.82
C LEU A 102 -0.22 -16.07 12.95
N SER A 103 1.04 -16.49 12.92
CA SER A 103 1.41 -17.90 13.13
C SER A 103 1.04 -18.39 14.53
N ALA A 104 1.24 -17.56 15.55
CA ALA A 104 0.81 -17.90 16.91
C ALA A 104 -0.71 -18.09 17.00
N TRP A 105 -1.48 -17.21 16.37
CA TRP A 105 -2.94 -17.35 16.33
C TRP A 105 -3.37 -18.64 15.61
N GLU A 106 -2.76 -18.96 14.48
CA GLU A 106 -3.07 -20.18 13.73
C GLU A 106 -2.75 -21.46 14.50
N MET A 107 -1.60 -21.49 15.20
CA MET A 107 -1.13 -22.67 15.91
C MET A 107 -1.73 -22.84 17.31
N LEU A 108 -1.97 -21.75 18.02
CA LEU A 108 -2.40 -21.73 19.42
C LEU A 108 -3.88 -21.35 19.60
N GLY A 109 -4.54 -20.90 18.52
CA GLY A 109 -5.96 -20.63 18.49
C GLY A 109 -6.38 -19.27 19.03
N GLU A 110 -7.65 -19.17 19.38
CA GLU A 110 -8.39 -17.92 19.66
C GLU A 110 -7.73 -16.99 20.70
N PRO A 111 -7.06 -17.46 21.76
CA PRO A 111 -6.37 -16.55 22.72
C PRO A 111 -5.31 -15.66 22.06
N CYS A 112 -4.72 -16.08 20.93
CA CYS A 112 -3.71 -15.32 20.21
C CYS A 112 -4.30 -14.34 19.16
N ARG A 113 -5.60 -14.37 18.91
CA ARG A 113 -6.25 -13.48 17.93
C ARG A 113 -6.21 -12.01 18.35
N GLU A 114 -6.61 -11.71 19.57
CA GLU A 114 -6.67 -10.33 20.05
C GLU A 114 -5.30 -9.64 20.10
N PRO A 115 -4.21 -10.28 20.52
CA PRO A 115 -2.85 -9.76 20.36
C PRO A 115 -2.51 -9.42 18.90
N PHE A 116 -2.81 -10.31 17.96
CA PHE A 116 -2.61 -10.06 16.52
C PHE A 116 -3.44 -8.87 16.03
N CYS A 117 -4.74 -8.83 16.34
CA CYS A 117 -5.63 -7.75 15.90
C CYS A 117 -5.18 -6.38 16.40
N ARG A 118 -4.76 -6.26 17.68
CA ARG A 118 -4.25 -4.99 18.23
C ARG A 118 -2.96 -4.55 17.55
N ALA A 119 -2.03 -5.47 17.33
CA ALA A 119 -0.78 -5.17 16.65
C ALA A 119 -1.03 -4.73 15.19
N LEU A 120 -1.95 -5.41 14.49
CA LEU A 120 -2.36 -5.09 13.13
C LEU A 120 -3.00 -3.69 13.04
N GLU A 121 -3.90 -3.34 13.96
CA GLU A 121 -4.53 -2.02 13.99
C GLU A 121 -3.51 -0.91 14.23
N ALA A 122 -2.59 -1.10 15.18
CA ALA A 122 -1.51 -0.16 15.43
C ALA A 122 -0.57 -0.01 14.21
N CYS A 123 -0.31 -1.11 13.51
CA CYS A 123 0.48 -1.10 12.29
C CYS A 123 -0.24 -0.34 11.16
N ARG A 124 -1.52 -0.64 10.91
CA ARG A 124 -2.36 0.10 9.95
C ARG A 124 -2.33 1.60 10.22
N ASP A 125 -2.56 2.02 11.46
CA ASP A 125 -2.63 3.44 11.81
C ASP A 125 -1.29 4.15 11.56
N ARG A 126 -0.18 3.46 11.79
CA ARG A 126 1.17 3.95 11.49
C ARG A 126 1.39 4.13 9.99
N PHE A 127 1.02 3.15 9.16
CA PHE A 127 1.08 3.27 7.71
C PHE A 127 0.21 4.40 7.19
N LEU A 128 -1.03 4.52 7.68
CA LEU A 128 -1.94 5.58 7.27
C LEU A 128 -1.40 6.98 7.63
N ALA A 129 -0.79 7.13 8.81
CA ALA A 129 -0.17 8.37 9.23
C ALA A 129 1.06 8.72 8.35
N GLN A 130 1.88 7.71 8.01
CA GLN A 130 3.06 7.89 7.16
C GLN A 130 2.66 8.33 5.75
N MET A 131 1.71 7.64 5.10
CA MET A 131 1.24 7.99 3.76
C MET A 131 0.61 9.40 3.72
N ARG A 132 -0.16 9.78 4.76
CA ARG A 132 -0.70 11.15 4.85
C ARG A 132 0.41 12.19 4.97
N ALA A 133 1.38 11.97 5.85
CA ALA A 133 2.50 12.90 6.02
C ALA A 133 3.29 13.07 4.72
N GLU A 134 3.47 12.00 3.96
CA GLU A 134 4.13 12.04 2.67
C GLU A 134 3.33 12.84 1.63
N GLU A 135 2.03 12.57 1.52
CA GLU A 135 1.15 13.31 0.60
C GLU A 135 1.06 14.80 0.93
N ASP A 136 0.91 15.11 2.22
CA ASP A 136 0.69 16.49 2.69
C ASP A 136 1.97 17.32 2.73
N GLU A 137 3.13 16.71 2.95
CA GLU A 137 4.38 17.42 3.16
C GLU A 137 5.36 17.21 1.99
N VAL A 138 5.67 15.96 1.62
CA VAL A 138 6.69 15.66 0.59
C VAL A 138 6.15 15.96 -0.81
N LEU A 139 5.00 15.36 -1.18
CA LEU A 139 4.40 15.59 -2.50
C LEU A 139 3.98 17.04 -2.69
N ALA A 140 3.44 17.68 -1.66
CA ALA A 140 3.10 19.09 -1.71
C ALA A 140 4.33 20.00 -1.86
N LEU A 141 5.47 19.63 -1.25
CA LEU A 141 6.73 20.37 -1.42
C LEU A 141 7.29 20.18 -2.82
N ALA A 142 7.29 18.95 -3.35
CA ALA A 142 7.70 18.66 -4.72
C ALA A 142 6.85 19.43 -5.75
N GLN A 143 5.52 19.45 -5.58
CA GLN A 143 4.62 20.21 -6.46
C GLN A 143 4.89 21.72 -6.48
N ARG A 144 5.40 22.29 -5.39
CA ARG A 144 5.72 23.73 -5.32
C ARG A 144 7.05 24.08 -5.96
N HIS A 145 8.00 23.15 -6.00
CA HIS A 145 9.40 23.43 -6.34
C HIS A 145 9.85 22.79 -7.65
N PHE A 146 9.20 21.73 -8.11
CA PHE A 146 9.58 21.07 -9.36
C PHE A 146 8.96 21.77 -10.55
N ASP A 147 9.77 21.94 -11.58
CA ASP A 147 9.34 22.42 -12.86
C ASP A 147 8.85 21.29 -13.79
N ALA A 148 8.42 21.66 -15.01
CA ALA A 148 7.95 20.68 -15.99
C ALA A 148 9.03 19.71 -16.49
N SER A 149 10.31 20.06 -16.38
CA SER A 149 11.43 19.20 -16.74
C SER A 149 11.68 18.16 -15.66
N ASP A 150 11.60 18.56 -14.40
CA ASP A 150 11.72 17.68 -13.25
C ASP A 150 10.67 16.58 -13.28
N TRP A 151 9.41 16.98 -13.50
CA TRP A 151 8.31 16.01 -13.55
C TRP A 151 8.42 15.07 -14.73
N ARG A 152 8.84 15.52 -15.91
CA ARG A 152 9.06 14.61 -17.05
C ARG A 152 10.16 13.59 -16.76
N GLY A 153 11.27 14.04 -16.18
CA GLY A 153 12.35 13.13 -15.79
C GLY A 153 11.91 12.11 -14.78
N LEU A 154 11.07 12.49 -13.81
CA LEU A 154 10.49 11.58 -12.83
C LEU A 154 9.49 10.62 -13.48
N ASP A 155 8.59 11.08 -14.33
CA ASP A 155 7.60 10.26 -15.02
C ASP A 155 8.28 9.15 -15.86
N GLU A 156 9.38 9.48 -16.54
CA GLU A 156 10.21 8.52 -17.28
C GLU A 156 10.93 7.54 -16.33
N ALA A 157 11.59 8.04 -15.28
CA ALA A 157 12.36 7.24 -14.34
C ALA A 157 11.48 6.29 -13.50
N PHE A 158 10.27 6.73 -13.14
CA PHE A 158 9.27 5.89 -12.49
C PHE A 158 8.68 4.83 -13.43
N GLY A 159 8.79 4.99 -14.75
CA GLY A 159 8.03 4.20 -15.71
C GLY A 159 6.52 4.44 -15.59
N ALA A 160 6.13 5.65 -15.17
CA ALA A 160 4.78 5.96 -14.73
C ALA A 160 3.71 5.70 -15.80
N ALA A 161 4.03 5.90 -17.08
CA ALA A 161 3.08 5.62 -18.17
C ALA A 161 2.80 4.11 -18.33
N ASP A 162 3.82 3.26 -18.16
CA ASP A 162 3.66 1.81 -18.25
C ASP A 162 2.97 1.24 -17.02
N GLU A 163 3.27 1.75 -15.85
CA GLU A 163 2.62 1.37 -14.60
C GLU A 163 1.12 1.71 -14.61
N LEU A 164 0.75 2.93 -15.00
CA LEU A 164 -0.66 3.34 -15.13
C LEU A 164 -1.42 2.59 -16.23
N ALA A 165 -0.72 2.09 -17.24
CA ALA A 165 -1.29 1.27 -18.31
C ALA A 165 -1.30 -0.25 -17.98
N GLY A 166 -0.90 -0.65 -16.77
CA GLY A 166 -0.84 -2.06 -16.37
C GLY A 166 0.20 -2.88 -17.13
N ARG A 167 1.28 -2.25 -17.61
CA ARG A 167 2.35 -2.94 -18.36
C ARG A 167 3.60 -3.22 -17.54
N ASP A 168 3.65 -2.81 -16.29
CA ASP A 168 4.76 -3.12 -15.38
C ASP A 168 4.60 -4.54 -14.83
N ARG A 169 5.40 -5.49 -15.30
CA ARG A 169 5.38 -6.90 -14.88
C ARG A 169 5.57 -7.12 -13.39
N ARG A 170 6.16 -6.17 -12.67
CA ARG A 170 6.33 -6.29 -11.21
C ARG A 170 5.02 -5.99 -10.50
N GLU A 171 4.26 -5.01 -10.98
CA GLU A 171 2.92 -4.72 -10.48
C GLU A 171 1.91 -5.80 -10.84
N GLU A 172 1.95 -6.34 -12.08
CA GLU A 172 1.08 -7.45 -12.49
C GLU A 172 1.09 -8.61 -11.48
N ALA A 173 2.27 -8.93 -10.93
CA ALA A 173 2.39 -9.99 -9.93
C ALA A 173 1.64 -9.65 -8.63
N TYR A 174 1.67 -8.39 -8.21
CA TYR A 174 0.96 -7.93 -7.01
C TYR A 174 -0.54 -7.77 -7.27
N GLU A 175 -0.94 -7.31 -8.44
CA GLU A 175 -2.34 -7.25 -8.88
C GLU A 175 -2.95 -8.65 -8.92
N ALA A 176 -2.26 -9.63 -9.52
CA ALA A 176 -2.72 -11.02 -9.55
C ALA A 176 -2.84 -11.65 -8.14
N VAL A 177 -1.99 -11.28 -7.20
CA VAL A 177 -2.13 -11.70 -5.80
C VAL A 177 -3.37 -11.05 -5.18
N LEU A 178 -3.57 -9.76 -5.42
CA LEU A 178 -4.71 -9.01 -4.88
C LEU A 178 -6.04 -9.55 -5.44
N GLU A 179 -6.12 -9.83 -6.74
CA GLU A 179 -7.29 -10.45 -7.39
C GLU A 179 -7.62 -11.81 -6.76
N ARG A 180 -6.64 -12.69 -6.60
CA ARG A 180 -6.86 -14.00 -5.95
C ARG A 180 -7.38 -13.87 -4.51
N ILE A 181 -6.94 -12.84 -3.79
CA ILE A 181 -7.42 -12.57 -2.43
C ILE A 181 -8.86 -12.06 -2.47
N LEU A 182 -9.20 -11.19 -3.42
CA LEU A 182 -10.54 -10.69 -3.63
C LEU A 182 -11.52 -11.84 -3.94
N ASP A 183 -11.10 -12.77 -4.79
CA ASP A 183 -11.88 -13.96 -5.14
C ASP A 183 -12.08 -14.91 -3.95
N ALA A 184 -11.04 -15.06 -3.12
CA ALA A 184 -11.09 -15.95 -1.96
C ALA A 184 -11.89 -15.37 -0.77
N ALA A 185 -12.07 -14.05 -0.68
CA ALA A 185 -12.72 -13.38 0.44
C ALA A 185 -13.65 -12.24 0.02
N PRO A 186 -14.62 -12.46 -0.89
CA PRO A 186 -15.44 -11.39 -1.47
C PRO A 186 -16.20 -10.57 -0.42
N LEU A 187 -16.71 -11.20 0.64
CA LEU A 187 -17.46 -10.52 1.71
C LEU A 187 -16.63 -9.55 2.57
N ALA A 188 -15.32 -9.73 2.63
CA ALA A 188 -14.45 -8.83 3.38
C ALA A 188 -14.22 -7.52 2.62
N PHE A 189 -14.29 -7.58 1.29
CA PHE A 189 -14.06 -6.45 0.41
C PHE A 189 -15.33 -5.68 0.04
N ASP A 190 -16.52 -6.23 0.25
CA ASP A 190 -17.78 -5.50 0.07
C ASP A 190 -17.89 -4.25 0.96
N GLN A 191 -17.12 -4.22 2.05
CA GLN A 191 -17.07 -3.10 3.00
C GLN A 191 -15.82 -2.20 2.81
N VAL A 192 -14.95 -2.53 1.87
CA VAL A 192 -13.73 -1.76 1.56
C VAL A 192 -13.93 -1.12 0.19
N ALA A 193 -13.95 0.21 0.14
CA ALA A 193 -13.86 0.92 -1.14
C ALA A 193 -12.47 0.64 -1.73
N LEU A 194 -12.42 -0.10 -2.84
CA LEU A 194 -11.20 -0.28 -3.61
C LEU A 194 -10.89 1.04 -4.36
N PRO A 195 -9.61 1.36 -4.59
CA PRO A 195 -9.27 2.49 -5.42
C PRO A 195 -9.89 2.30 -6.81
N LEU A 196 -10.53 3.37 -7.30
CA LEU A 196 -11.08 3.40 -8.64
C LEU A 196 -9.92 3.29 -9.65
N GLY A 197 -10.08 2.51 -10.71
CA GLY A 197 -9.16 2.48 -11.83
C GLY A 197 -8.96 3.88 -12.45
N PRO A 198 -8.00 4.06 -13.37
CA PRO A 198 -7.64 5.35 -13.93
C PRO A 198 -8.81 6.12 -14.56
N ASP A 199 -9.91 5.45 -14.91
CA ASP A 199 -11.11 6.04 -15.52
C ASP A 199 -12.27 6.26 -14.51
N GLY A 200 -12.02 6.12 -13.20
CA GLY A 200 -13.08 6.25 -12.19
C GLY A 200 -14.09 5.08 -12.20
N VAL A 201 -13.81 4.03 -12.94
CA VAL A 201 -14.62 2.81 -13.03
C VAL A 201 -14.28 1.91 -11.85
N ASP A 202 -15.31 1.43 -11.16
CA ASP A 202 -15.15 0.45 -10.09
C ASP A 202 -14.49 -0.81 -10.67
N ALA A 203 -13.28 -1.14 -10.19
CA ALA A 203 -12.54 -2.32 -10.66
C ALA A 203 -13.37 -3.62 -10.62
N ARG A 204 -14.45 -3.65 -9.82
CA ARG A 204 -15.45 -4.71 -9.82
C ARG A 204 -16.36 -4.73 -11.06
N ALA A 205 -16.66 -3.56 -11.63
CA ALA A 205 -17.51 -3.49 -12.82
C ALA A 205 -16.79 -4.03 -14.06
N GLU A 206 -15.48 -3.84 -14.15
CA GLU A 206 -14.66 -4.39 -15.24
C GLU A 206 -14.46 -5.91 -15.09
N LEU A 207 -14.24 -6.42 -13.86
CA LEU A 207 -14.14 -7.86 -13.60
C LEU A 207 -15.45 -8.60 -13.83
N ALA A 208 -16.61 -7.98 -13.57
CA ALA A 208 -17.93 -8.57 -13.83
C ALA A 208 -18.33 -8.62 -15.32
N LEU A 209 -17.69 -7.81 -16.17
CA LEU A 209 -17.92 -7.77 -17.62
C LEU A 209 -16.98 -8.71 -18.40
N ALA A 210 -15.92 -9.22 -17.75
CA ALA A 210 -14.94 -10.14 -18.35
C ALA A 210 -15.18 -11.62 -17.98
N ALA A 211 -16.19 -11.93 -17.16
CA ALA A 211 -16.65 -13.29 -16.81
C ALA A 211 -17.93 -13.67 -17.55
#